data_3efa9167aa876bb0e6412cdc0716c268
#
_entry.id   3efa9167aa876bb0e6412cdc0716c268
#
_cell.length_a   1.000
_cell.length_b   1.000
_cell.length_c   1.000
_cell.angle_alpha   90.00
_cell.angle_beta   90.00
_cell.angle_gamma   90.00
#
_symmetry.space_group_name_H-M   'P 1'
#
loop_
_entity.id
_entity.type
_entity.pdbx_description
1 polymer ?
#
loop_
_entity_poly.entity_id
_entity_poly.type
_entity_poly.pdbx_seq_one_letter_code
_entity_poly.pdbx_strand_id
1 'polypeptide(L)'
;MKIIRDKAILLKVRNPKQITTVIPKSKELSMNEVVVNWGLDEAHTLRGLNINVPSPITKRYSWPGQYKPFDHQKTTASFMTMNKKSFCFNEQGTGKTASAIWAADYLMTQSKINRVLVICPLSIMDSAWRNDLFSFAMHRSVDVAHGSKDKRKKIINSGADFVIINYDGVEVVKDEIANGGFDLFIVDEATHYKNAQTKRWKTLNKLIGDNDWLWMMTGTPAAQSPVDAYGLAKLVNPLSVPRFFGSWRDMVMWKVTQFTWKPKDTAKDTVFRALQPAIRFTKDECLDLPDMVYTKRFVEMTKQQQQYYEMLRKRMVMQVAGEDVTAANAAINLNKLLQISAGAVYTDDGDTVQFDIKNRYQALKEVIDESSQKVLVFVPFRHAIDLLTEKLARDGVTSEIIRGDVSASRRTDIFARFQHDPDPKVLVIQPQAAAHGVTLTAANTVVWWGPTSSLETYAQANARVHRSGQKHKCTVIQLAGSAAEKRIYRMLDARINIHTEMINLYKEILD
;
A
#
# COMPACT_ATOMS: atom_id res chain seq x y z
N MET A 1 -21.06 -5.98 -29.92
CA MET A 1 -19.68 -6.48 -30.09
C MET A 1 -19.65 -7.98 -29.83
N LYS A 2 -18.95 -8.77 -30.68
CA LYS A 2 -18.74 -10.22 -30.51
C LYS A 2 -17.29 -10.56 -30.87
N ILE A 3 -16.61 -11.31 -30.00
CA ILE A 3 -15.25 -11.80 -30.28
C ILE A 3 -15.39 -13.11 -31.07
N ILE A 4 -14.66 -13.21 -32.17
CA ILE A 4 -14.70 -14.36 -33.09
C ILE A 4 -13.37 -15.11 -32.99
N ARG A 5 -13.42 -16.37 -32.56
CA ARG A 5 -12.26 -17.30 -32.46
C ARG A 5 -11.03 -16.68 -31.79
N ASP A 6 -11.22 -15.77 -30.84
CA ASP A 6 -10.17 -15.02 -30.15
C ASP A 6 -9.19 -14.26 -31.07
N LYS A 7 -9.55 -14.03 -32.34
CA LYS A 7 -8.71 -13.39 -33.34
C LYS A 7 -9.30 -12.11 -33.93
N ALA A 8 -10.61 -11.97 -33.93
CA ALA A 8 -11.28 -10.80 -34.51
C ALA A 8 -12.45 -10.33 -33.66
N ILE A 9 -12.82 -9.09 -33.86
CA ILE A 9 -14.00 -8.47 -33.24
C ILE A 9 -15.00 -8.12 -34.31
N LEU A 10 -16.24 -8.59 -34.18
CA LEU A 10 -17.38 -8.12 -34.93
C LEU A 10 -18.03 -6.95 -34.18
N LEU A 11 -18.07 -5.81 -34.83
CA LEU A 11 -18.66 -4.59 -34.30
C LEU A 11 -19.92 -4.26 -35.11
N LYS A 12 -21.00 -3.84 -34.40
CA LYS A 12 -22.14 -3.19 -35.00
C LYS A 12 -21.97 -1.69 -34.81
N VAL A 13 -21.83 -0.95 -35.89
CA VAL A 13 -21.54 0.48 -35.90
C VAL A 13 -22.36 1.21 -36.96
N ARG A 14 -22.62 2.49 -36.76
CA ARG A 14 -23.41 3.30 -37.74
C ARG A 14 -22.64 3.57 -39.02
N ASN A 15 -21.34 3.69 -38.94
CA ASN A 15 -20.45 3.98 -40.09
C ASN A 15 -19.22 3.06 -40.09
N PRO A 16 -19.32 1.86 -40.72
CA PRO A 16 -18.19 0.94 -40.86
C PRO A 16 -16.99 1.54 -41.59
N LYS A 17 -17.20 2.43 -42.57
CA LYS A 17 -16.14 3.09 -43.34
C LYS A 17 -15.21 3.89 -42.47
N GLN A 18 -15.69 4.53 -41.42
CA GLN A 18 -14.84 5.25 -40.47
C GLN A 18 -13.81 4.35 -39.82
N ILE A 19 -14.18 3.10 -39.51
CA ILE A 19 -13.28 2.11 -38.90
C ILE A 19 -12.30 1.57 -39.94
N THR A 20 -12.78 1.20 -41.14
CA THR A 20 -11.90 0.62 -42.18
C THR A 20 -10.89 1.62 -42.72
N THR A 21 -11.17 2.93 -42.64
CA THR A 21 -10.23 3.98 -43.01
C THR A 21 -9.05 4.08 -42.04
N VAL A 22 -9.29 3.91 -40.74
CA VAL A 22 -8.25 4.08 -39.70
C VAL A 22 -7.63 2.76 -39.27
N ILE A 23 -8.30 1.62 -39.55
CA ILE A 23 -7.78 0.26 -39.24
C ILE A 23 -7.70 -0.55 -40.51
N PRO A 24 -6.53 -0.60 -41.18
CA PRO A 24 -6.38 -1.29 -42.46
C PRO A 24 -6.71 -2.80 -42.39
N LYS A 25 -6.49 -3.43 -41.24
CA LYS A 25 -6.82 -4.85 -41.00
C LYS A 25 -8.27 -5.03 -40.55
N SER A 26 -9.21 -4.40 -41.23
CA SER A 26 -10.63 -4.50 -40.99
C SER A 26 -11.40 -4.72 -42.29
N LYS A 27 -12.60 -5.31 -42.21
CA LYS A 27 -13.45 -5.60 -43.38
C LYS A 27 -14.88 -5.30 -43.06
N GLU A 28 -15.53 -4.54 -43.91
CA GLU A 28 -16.99 -4.37 -43.87
C GLU A 28 -17.67 -5.70 -44.24
N LEU A 29 -18.67 -6.10 -43.47
CA LEU A 29 -19.50 -7.26 -43.75
C LEU A 29 -20.88 -6.84 -44.23
N SER A 30 -21.42 -5.72 -43.74
CA SER A 30 -22.69 -5.13 -44.13
C SER A 30 -22.67 -3.63 -43.86
N MET A 31 -23.79 -2.94 -44.18
CA MET A 31 -23.94 -1.50 -43.95
C MET A 31 -23.71 -1.07 -42.50
N ASN A 32 -23.86 -1.98 -41.54
CA ASN A 32 -23.73 -1.70 -40.09
C ASN A 32 -22.77 -2.63 -39.36
N GLU A 33 -22.02 -3.48 -40.08
CA GLU A 33 -21.12 -4.46 -39.43
C GLU A 33 -19.73 -4.41 -40.03
N VAL A 34 -18.72 -4.40 -39.16
CA VAL A 34 -17.33 -4.45 -39.51
C VAL A 34 -16.62 -5.50 -38.65
N VAL A 35 -15.77 -6.30 -39.29
CA VAL A 35 -14.83 -7.20 -38.59
C VAL A 35 -13.46 -6.54 -38.55
N VAL A 36 -12.89 -6.50 -37.36
CA VAL A 36 -11.58 -5.91 -37.10
C VAL A 36 -10.67 -7.00 -36.53
N ASN A 37 -9.41 -7.05 -36.93
CA ASN A 37 -8.43 -7.89 -36.26
C ASN A 37 -8.37 -7.48 -34.78
N TRP A 38 -8.36 -8.46 -33.86
CA TRP A 38 -8.29 -8.16 -32.44
C TRP A 38 -6.84 -8.16 -31.96
N GLY A 39 -6.05 -7.19 -32.40
CA GLY A 39 -4.72 -6.88 -31.91
C GLY A 39 -4.76 -5.74 -30.89
N LEU A 40 -3.60 -5.48 -30.25
CA LEU A 40 -3.50 -4.44 -29.24
C LEU A 40 -3.63 -3.03 -29.89
N ASP A 41 -3.03 -2.83 -31.06
CA ASP A 41 -3.11 -1.56 -31.79
C ASP A 41 -4.54 -1.24 -32.25
N GLU A 42 -5.19 -2.25 -32.80
CA GLU A 42 -6.57 -2.10 -33.22
C GLU A 42 -7.50 -1.82 -32.02
N ALA A 43 -7.24 -2.46 -30.88
CA ALA A 43 -8.00 -2.19 -29.66
C ALA A 43 -7.76 -0.77 -29.14
N HIS A 44 -6.52 -0.27 -29.17
CA HIS A 44 -6.22 1.12 -28.85
C HIS A 44 -6.89 2.10 -29.80
N THR A 45 -6.83 1.85 -31.09
CA THR A 45 -7.47 2.69 -32.12
C THR A 45 -9.01 2.73 -31.94
N LEU A 46 -9.64 1.57 -31.70
CA LEU A 46 -11.06 1.50 -31.44
C LEU A 46 -11.47 2.28 -30.19
N ARG A 47 -10.69 2.22 -29.13
CA ARG A 47 -10.93 3.05 -27.95
C ARG A 47 -10.77 4.54 -28.22
N GLY A 48 -9.80 4.93 -29.03
CA GLY A 48 -9.68 6.32 -29.53
C GLY A 48 -10.91 6.80 -30.29
N LEU A 49 -11.65 5.87 -30.94
CA LEU A 49 -12.94 6.13 -31.59
C LEU A 49 -14.15 5.99 -30.61
N ASN A 50 -13.93 5.97 -29.31
CA ASN A 50 -14.93 5.75 -28.25
C ASN A 50 -15.65 4.39 -28.34
N ILE A 51 -15.06 3.39 -28.98
CA ILE A 51 -15.57 2.02 -29.01
C ILE A 51 -14.84 1.22 -27.92
N ASN A 52 -15.56 0.92 -26.85
CA ASN A 52 -14.98 0.19 -25.72
C ASN A 52 -14.78 -1.29 -26.07
N VAL A 53 -13.51 -1.70 -26.24
CA VAL A 53 -13.13 -3.07 -26.51
C VAL A 53 -12.11 -3.56 -25.47
N PRO A 54 -12.16 -4.85 -25.06
CA PRO A 54 -11.18 -5.39 -24.13
C PRO A 54 -9.82 -5.58 -24.81
N SER A 55 -8.76 -5.57 -23.98
CA SER A 55 -7.42 -5.92 -24.46
C SER A 55 -7.35 -7.38 -24.89
N PRO A 56 -6.63 -7.71 -25.97
CA PRO A 56 -6.41 -9.10 -26.42
C PRO A 56 -5.68 -9.96 -25.39
N ILE A 57 -4.98 -9.39 -24.42
CA ILE A 57 -4.30 -10.12 -23.34
C ILE A 57 -5.21 -11.15 -22.67
N THR A 58 -6.51 -10.85 -22.53
CA THR A 58 -7.47 -11.72 -21.83
C THR A 58 -7.63 -13.10 -22.45
N LYS A 59 -7.37 -13.21 -23.77
CA LYS A 59 -7.56 -14.46 -24.55
C LYS A 59 -6.33 -14.91 -25.31
N ARG A 60 -5.39 -13.99 -25.58
CA ARG A 60 -4.23 -14.25 -26.43
C ARG A 60 -2.90 -14.35 -25.68
N TYR A 61 -2.95 -14.32 -24.37
CA TYR A 61 -1.78 -14.41 -23.52
C TYR A 61 -1.80 -15.68 -22.71
N SER A 62 -0.67 -16.35 -22.62
CA SER A 62 -0.54 -17.67 -21.98
C SER A 62 -0.51 -17.60 -20.45
N TRP A 63 -0.37 -16.41 -19.87
CA TRP A 63 -0.25 -16.19 -18.43
C TRP A 63 0.86 -17.05 -17.82
N PRO A 64 2.13 -16.79 -18.15
CA PRO A 64 3.25 -17.61 -17.68
C PRO A 64 3.38 -17.57 -16.15
N GLY A 65 4.09 -18.57 -15.62
CA GLY A 65 4.39 -18.68 -14.20
C GLY A 65 3.70 -19.85 -13.51
N GLN A 66 3.94 -19.96 -12.20
CA GLN A 66 3.46 -21.09 -11.39
C GLN A 66 1.96 -21.03 -11.10
N TYR A 67 1.37 -19.83 -11.10
CA TYR A 67 -0.01 -19.59 -10.67
C TYR A 67 -0.84 -19.06 -11.83
N LYS A 68 -2.08 -19.56 -11.92
CA LYS A 68 -3.06 -19.01 -12.87
C LYS A 68 -3.65 -17.72 -12.32
N PRO A 69 -3.85 -16.68 -13.16
CA PRO A 69 -4.45 -15.44 -12.72
C PRO A 69 -5.93 -15.59 -12.38
N PHE A 70 -6.36 -14.92 -11.34
CA PHE A 70 -7.77 -14.68 -11.04
C PHE A 70 -8.40 -13.74 -12.07
N ASP A 71 -9.71 -13.75 -12.19
CA ASP A 71 -10.40 -12.94 -13.22
C ASP A 71 -10.22 -11.42 -13.00
N HIS A 72 -10.21 -10.95 -11.75
CA HIS A 72 -9.89 -9.56 -11.44
C HIS A 72 -8.44 -9.18 -11.82
N GLN A 73 -7.49 -10.12 -11.74
CA GLN A 73 -6.10 -9.90 -12.15
C GLN A 73 -6.00 -9.80 -13.68
N LYS A 74 -6.71 -10.66 -14.42
CA LYS A 74 -6.82 -10.56 -15.88
C LYS A 74 -7.43 -9.24 -16.31
N THR A 75 -8.49 -8.82 -15.62
CA THR A 75 -9.16 -7.53 -15.86
C THR A 75 -8.23 -6.36 -15.57
N THR A 76 -7.46 -6.42 -14.47
CA THR A 76 -6.47 -5.40 -14.11
C THR A 76 -5.36 -5.32 -15.16
N ALA A 77 -4.78 -6.46 -15.57
CA ALA A 77 -3.77 -6.50 -16.62
C ALA A 77 -4.31 -5.99 -17.97
N SER A 78 -5.54 -6.38 -18.32
CA SER A 78 -6.23 -5.85 -19.50
C SER A 78 -6.38 -4.33 -19.45
N PHE A 79 -6.78 -3.78 -18.31
CA PHE A 79 -6.89 -2.33 -18.13
C PHE A 79 -5.52 -1.63 -18.27
N MET A 80 -4.48 -2.17 -17.65
CA MET A 80 -3.12 -1.61 -17.72
C MET A 80 -2.57 -1.60 -19.13
N THR A 81 -2.75 -2.69 -19.90
CA THR A 81 -2.29 -2.76 -21.30
C THR A 81 -3.05 -1.80 -22.24
N MET A 82 -4.21 -1.30 -21.82
CA MET A 82 -5.03 -0.36 -22.58
C MET A 82 -4.86 1.10 -22.16
N ASN A 83 -4.09 1.38 -21.12
CA ASN A 83 -3.90 2.73 -20.61
C ASN A 83 -2.41 3.01 -20.32
N LYS A 84 -1.78 3.82 -21.18
CA LYS A 84 -0.36 4.15 -21.04
C LYS A 84 -0.04 4.74 -19.66
N LYS A 85 -0.83 5.72 -19.22
CA LYS A 85 -0.70 6.33 -17.89
C LYS A 85 -1.96 6.06 -17.11
N SER A 86 -1.87 5.36 -15.97
CA SER A 86 -3.05 4.92 -15.22
C SER A 86 -2.75 4.61 -13.77
N PHE A 87 -3.83 4.44 -13.00
CA PHE A 87 -3.79 4.03 -11.61
C PHE A 87 -4.32 2.61 -11.43
N CYS A 88 -3.67 1.85 -10.55
CA CYS A 88 -4.20 0.60 -10.02
C CYS A 88 -4.44 0.76 -8.51
N PHE A 89 -5.70 0.93 -8.13
CA PHE A 89 -6.14 1.13 -6.75
C PHE A 89 -6.71 -0.13 -6.11
N ASN A 90 -6.40 -1.28 -6.69
CA ASN A 90 -6.81 -2.57 -6.12
C ASN A 90 -6.31 -2.68 -4.67
N GLU A 91 -7.13 -3.23 -3.80
CA GLU A 91 -6.78 -3.38 -2.39
C GLU A 91 -5.56 -4.29 -2.21
N GLN A 92 -4.95 -4.21 -1.04
CA GLN A 92 -3.78 -5.03 -0.73
C GLN A 92 -4.15 -6.50 -0.66
N GLY A 93 -3.28 -7.37 -1.19
CA GLY A 93 -3.52 -8.80 -1.24
C GLY A 93 -4.32 -9.29 -2.45
N THR A 94 -4.80 -8.41 -3.34
CA THR A 94 -5.49 -8.78 -4.59
C THR A 94 -4.53 -9.16 -5.74
N GLY A 95 -3.21 -9.11 -5.52
CA GLY A 95 -2.21 -9.48 -6.53
C GLY A 95 -1.93 -8.41 -7.59
N LYS A 96 -1.88 -7.13 -7.18
CA LYS A 96 -1.50 -6.00 -8.05
C LYS A 96 -0.17 -6.24 -8.78
N THR A 97 0.85 -6.69 -8.04
CA THR A 97 2.19 -6.97 -8.57
C THR A 97 2.14 -7.97 -9.71
N ALA A 98 1.46 -9.10 -9.53
CA ALA A 98 1.30 -10.13 -10.55
C ALA A 98 0.59 -9.58 -11.80
N SER A 99 -0.50 -8.80 -11.60
CA SER A 99 -1.23 -8.17 -12.72
C SER A 99 -0.35 -7.21 -13.52
N ALA A 100 0.49 -6.42 -12.84
CA ALA A 100 1.41 -5.49 -13.48
C ALA A 100 2.54 -6.22 -14.22
N ILE A 101 3.09 -7.28 -13.64
CA ILE A 101 4.11 -8.12 -14.29
C ILE A 101 3.57 -8.73 -15.58
N TRP A 102 2.40 -9.38 -15.54
CA TRP A 102 1.79 -9.98 -16.73
C TRP A 102 1.42 -8.94 -17.79
N ALA A 103 0.93 -7.77 -17.39
CA ALA A 103 0.64 -6.68 -18.31
C ALA A 103 1.92 -6.17 -19.01
N ALA A 104 3.00 -6.00 -18.26
CA ALA A 104 4.29 -5.56 -18.79
C ALA A 104 4.90 -6.63 -19.73
N ASP A 105 4.91 -7.90 -19.30
CA ASP A 105 5.40 -9.00 -20.15
C ASP A 105 4.60 -9.10 -21.44
N TYR A 106 3.27 -8.97 -21.38
CA TYR A 106 2.45 -8.95 -22.59
C TYR A 106 2.82 -7.78 -23.52
N LEU A 107 3.00 -6.56 -22.98
CA LEU A 107 3.44 -5.40 -23.78
C LEU A 107 4.82 -5.64 -24.42
N MET A 108 5.75 -6.28 -23.73
CA MET A 108 7.04 -6.69 -24.27
C MET A 108 6.88 -7.71 -25.41
N THR A 109 6.01 -8.72 -25.24
CA THR A 109 5.76 -9.73 -26.30
C THR A 109 5.08 -9.12 -27.53
N GLN A 110 4.40 -8.00 -27.38
CA GLN A 110 3.82 -7.20 -28.48
C GLN A 110 4.76 -6.12 -28.99
N SER A 111 6.01 -6.07 -28.53
CA SER A 111 7.02 -5.05 -28.91
C SER A 111 6.55 -3.61 -28.70
N LYS A 112 5.75 -3.38 -27.64
CA LYS A 112 5.26 -2.05 -27.26
C LYS A 112 6.16 -1.35 -26.26
N ILE A 113 6.89 -2.13 -25.49
CA ILE A 113 7.92 -1.68 -24.55
C ILE A 113 9.08 -2.67 -24.59
N ASN A 114 10.27 -2.20 -24.23
CA ASN A 114 11.49 -3.00 -24.16
C ASN A 114 11.96 -3.18 -22.72
N ARG A 115 11.88 -2.12 -21.89
CA ARG A 115 12.43 -2.12 -20.54
C ARG A 115 11.48 -1.48 -19.53
N VAL A 116 11.46 -2.06 -18.33
CA VAL A 116 10.61 -1.64 -17.22
C VAL A 116 11.46 -1.19 -16.04
N LEU A 117 11.18 0.00 -15.51
CA LEU A 117 11.69 0.47 -14.23
C LEU A 117 10.61 0.32 -13.15
N VAL A 118 10.86 -0.54 -12.17
CA VAL A 118 9.99 -0.71 -11.00
C VAL A 118 10.52 0.13 -9.85
N ILE A 119 9.73 1.08 -9.39
CA ILE A 119 10.06 1.98 -8.28
C ILE A 119 9.20 1.59 -7.09
N CYS A 120 9.80 1.08 -6.03
CA CYS A 120 9.09 0.52 -4.89
C CYS A 120 9.82 0.78 -3.56
N PRO A 121 9.20 0.49 -2.41
CA PRO A 121 9.89 0.53 -1.12
C PRO A 121 11.10 -0.43 -1.08
N LEU A 122 12.19 0.01 -0.43
CA LEU A 122 13.43 -0.75 -0.31
C LEU A 122 13.21 -2.20 0.19
N SER A 123 12.30 -2.37 1.13
CA SER A 123 12.01 -3.65 1.79
C SER A 123 11.33 -4.70 0.93
N ILE A 124 10.73 -4.31 -0.21
CA ILE A 124 10.01 -5.23 -1.10
C ILE A 124 10.72 -5.46 -2.44
N MET A 125 11.87 -4.86 -2.64
CA MET A 125 12.61 -4.99 -3.91
C MET A 125 12.94 -6.45 -4.23
N ASP A 126 13.51 -7.18 -3.26
CA ASP A 126 13.84 -8.60 -3.39
C ASP A 126 12.67 -9.50 -2.97
N SER A 127 12.11 -9.27 -1.79
CA SER A 127 11.14 -10.16 -1.15
C SER A 127 9.77 -10.25 -1.86
N ALA A 128 9.40 -9.23 -2.62
CA ALA A 128 8.17 -9.23 -3.41
C ALA A 128 8.49 -9.14 -4.91
N TRP A 129 8.96 -7.99 -5.39
CA TRP A 129 9.09 -7.75 -6.82
C TRP A 129 10.00 -8.74 -7.55
N ARG A 130 11.21 -9.01 -7.02
CA ARG A 130 12.13 -9.97 -7.66
C ARG A 130 11.57 -11.39 -7.61
N ASN A 131 11.05 -11.81 -6.46
CA ASN A 131 10.47 -13.14 -6.30
C ASN A 131 9.20 -13.32 -7.13
N ASP A 132 8.34 -12.27 -7.19
CA ASP A 132 7.13 -12.29 -8.02
C ASP A 132 7.49 -12.34 -9.51
N LEU A 133 8.50 -11.59 -9.97
CA LEU A 133 8.98 -11.70 -11.35
C LEU A 133 9.46 -13.11 -11.69
N PHE A 134 10.21 -13.73 -10.79
CA PHE A 134 10.60 -15.13 -10.96
C PHE A 134 9.37 -16.06 -10.98
N SER A 135 8.36 -15.79 -10.18
CA SER A 135 7.16 -16.63 -10.11
C SER A 135 6.20 -16.47 -11.30
N PHE A 136 6.09 -15.25 -11.85
CA PHE A 136 5.08 -14.91 -12.87
C PHE A 136 5.64 -14.67 -14.27
N ALA A 137 6.94 -14.37 -14.41
CA ALA A 137 7.60 -14.10 -15.69
C ALA A 137 9.08 -14.56 -15.67
N MET A 138 9.34 -15.81 -15.28
CA MET A 138 10.71 -16.37 -15.09
C MET A 138 11.61 -16.28 -16.32
N HIS A 139 11.05 -16.08 -17.50
CA HIS A 139 11.76 -15.92 -18.77
C HIS A 139 12.31 -14.51 -18.97
N ARG A 140 11.95 -13.55 -18.09
CA ARG A 140 12.44 -12.18 -18.11
C ARG A 140 13.64 -11.99 -17.20
N SER A 141 14.59 -11.22 -17.67
CA SER A 141 15.73 -10.83 -16.84
C SER A 141 15.36 -9.73 -15.86
N VAL A 142 15.86 -9.83 -14.62
CA VAL A 142 15.57 -8.87 -13.54
C VAL A 142 16.81 -8.57 -12.74
N ASP A 143 17.07 -7.27 -12.52
CA ASP A 143 18.14 -6.77 -11.69
C ASP A 143 17.63 -5.80 -10.62
N VAL A 144 18.27 -5.82 -9.44
CA VAL A 144 17.91 -4.97 -8.29
C VAL A 144 18.97 -3.91 -8.06
N ALA A 145 18.64 -2.65 -8.38
CA ALA A 145 19.53 -1.50 -8.29
C ALA A 145 19.64 -0.99 -6.84
N HIS A 146 20.45 -1.69 -6.03
CA HIS A 146 20.72 -1.38 -4.63
C HIS A 146 22.24 -1.28 -4.33
N GLY A 147 22.60 -0.53 -3.27
CA GLY A 147 23.99 -0.34 -2.82
C GLY A 147 24.59 1.00 -3.25
N SER A 148 25.89 1.05 -3.51
CA SER A 148 26.61 2.28 -3.89
C SER A 148 26.10 2.85 -5.21
N LYS A 149 26.40 4.12 -5.45
CA LYS A 149 26.04 4.81 -6.72
C LYS A 149 26.58 4.05 -7.94
N ASP A 150 27.83 3.62 -7.91
CA ASP A 150 28.45 2.94 -9.06
C ASP A 150 27.85 1.56 -9.31
N LYS A 151 27.50 0.82 -8.23
CA LYS A 151 26.79 -0.45 -8.38
C LYS A 151 25.40 -0.23 -9.01
N ARG A 152 24.65 0.79 -8.56
CA ARG A 152 23.36 1.14 -9.16
C ARG A 152 23.48 1.51 -10.63
N LYS A 153 24.50 2.32 -11.02
CA LYS A 153 24.77 2.68 -12.41
C LYS A 153 25.01 1.44 -13.28
N LYS A 154 25.86 0.51 -12.81
CA LYS A 154 26.10 -0.74 -13.53
C LYS A 154 24.81 -1.53 -13.77
N ILE A 155 23.95 -1.59 -12.75
CA ILE A 155 22.68 -2.32 -12.83
C ILE A 155 21.69 -1.60 -13.77
N ILE A 156 21.55 -0.28 -13.72
CA ILE A 156 20.71 0.46 -14.67
C ILE A 156 21.14 0.20 -16.12
N ASN A 157 22.45 0.05 -16.35
CA ASN A 157 23.03 -0.18 -17.68
C ASN A 157 23.20 -1.67 -18.02
N SER A 158 22.71 -2.61 -17.21
CA SER A 158 22.87 -4.07 -17.45
C SER A 158 22.11 -4.60 -18.66
N GLY A 159 21.11 -3.85 -19.13
CA GLY A 159 20.23 -4.31 -20.22
C GLY A 159 19.12 -5.25 -19.77
N ALA A 160 18.94 -5.48 -18.45
CA ALA A 160 17.86 -6.32 -17.94
C ALA A 160 16.48 -5.77 -18.35
N ASP A 161 15.54 -6.70 -18.62
CA ASP A 161 14.15 -6.37 -18.97
C ASP A 161 13.46 -5.56 -17.88
N PHE A 162 13.64 -5.98 -16.61
CA PHE A 162 13.13 -5.31 -15.44
C PHE A 162 14.28 -4.86 -14.54
N VAL A 163 14.25 -3.60 -14.14
CA VAL A 163 15.15 -3.08 -13.11
C VAL A 163 14.32 -2.55 -11.95
N ILE A 164 14.62 -3.02 -10.74
CA ILE A 164 13.92 -2.66 -9.51
C ILE A 164 14.79 -1.69 -8.72
N ILE A 165 14.22 -0.54 -8.32
CA ILE A 165 14.93 0.49 -7.57
C ILE A 165 14.04 1.08 -6.46
N ASN A 166 14.65 1.50 -5.36
CA ASN A 166 13.92 2.22 -4.31
C ASN A 166 13.77 3.72 -4.64
N TYR A 167 12.79 4.40 -4.04
CA TYR A 167 12.46 5.79 -4.32
C TYR A 167 13.65 6.75 -4.27
N ASP A 168 14.48 6.66 -3.24
CA ASP A 168 15.65 7.56 -3.08
C ASP A 168 16.77 7.21 -4.05
N GLY A 169 16.81 5.95 -4.49
CA GLY A 169 17.75 5.48 -5.51
C GLY A 169 17.55 6.13 -6.87
N VAL A 170 16.30 6.47 -7.21
CA VAL A 170 15.97 7.12 -8.50
C VAL A 170 16.73 8.44 -8.68
N GLU A 171 16.80 9.28 -7.64
CA GLU A 171 17.54 10.55 -7.72
C GLU A 171 19.05 10.34 -7.86
N VAL A 172 19.59 9.29 -7.22
CA VAL A 172 21.04 9.01 -7.24
C VAL A 172 21.55 8.66 -8.64
N VAL A 173 20.72 8.00 -9.46
CA VAL A 173 21.06 7.50 -10.80
C VAL A 173 20.10 8.00 -11.88
N LYS A 174 19.54 9.20 -11.71
CA LYS A 174 18.54 9.77 -12.61
C LYS A 174 19.04 9.93 -14.04
N ASP A 175 20.31 10.31 -14.21
CA ASP A 175 20.90 10.53 -15.53
C ASP A 175 21.08 9.20 -16.28
N GLU A 176 21.43 8.14 -15.56
CA GLU A 176 21.51 6.79 -16.08
C GLU A 176 20.12 6.24 -16.43
N ILE A 177 19.10 6.53 -15.60
CA ILE A 177 17.70 6.14 -15.90
C ILE A 177 17.21 6.84 -17.16
N ALA A 178 17.45 8.17 -17.28
CA ALA A 178 17.05 8.96 -18.46
C ALA A 178 17.62 8.41 -19.77
N ASN A 179 18.82 7.83 -19.72
CA ASN A 179 19.50 7.23 -20.87
C ASN A 179 19.35 5.70 -20.96
N GLY A 180 18.65 5.10 -19.98
CA GLY A 180 18.57 3.66 -19.82
C GLY A 180 17.57 2.94 -20.74
N GLY A 181 16.81 3.66 -21.57
CA GLY A 181 15.83 3.08 -22.50
C GLY A 181 14.64 2.43 -21.82
N PHE A 182 14.20 2.97 -20.70
CA PHE A 182 13.00 2.52 -20.01
C PHE A 182 11.74 3.10 -20.64
N ASP A 183 10.83 2.25 -21.07
CA ASP A 183 9.57 2.64 -21.73
C ASP A 183 8.38 2.60 -20.75
N LEU A 184 8.49 1.84 -19.65
CA LEU A 184 7.47 1.70 -18.63
C LEU A 184 8.04 1.95 -17.23
N PHE A 185 7.38 2.85 -16.51
CA PHE A 185 7.63 3.12 -15.10
C PHE A 185 6.46 2.56 -14.26
N ILE A 186 6.75 1.62 -13.38
CA ILE A 186 5.79 1.08 -12.41
C ILE A 186 6.16 1.66 -11.03
N VAL A 187 5.24 2.40 -10.43
CA VAL A 187 5.43 2.98 -9.09
C VAL A 187 4.52 2.24 -8.12
N ASP A 188 5.09 1.38 -7.30
CA ASP A 188 4.37 0.70 -6.24
C ASP A 188 4.33 1.56 -4.97
N GLU A 189 3.26 1.46 -4.19
CA GLU A 189 2.92 2.35 -3.07
C GLU A 189 3.04 3.84 -3.48
N ALA A 190 2.30 4.21 -4.53
CA ALA A 190 2.36 5.50 -5.19
C ALA A 190 2.08 6.71 -4.28
N THR A 191 1.50 6.51 -3.09
CA THR A 191 1.27 7.54 -2.06
C THR A 191 2.54 8.30 -1.68
N HIS A 192 3.71 7.70 -1.87
CA HIS A 192 5.00 8.37 -1.68
C HIS A 192 5.25 9.55 -2.64
N TYR A 193 4.45 9.68 -3.70
CA TYR A 193 4.51 10.74 -4.70
C TYR A 193 3.35 11.76 -4.61
N LYS A 194 2.58 11.74 -3.51
CA LYS A 194 1.44 12.63 -3.30
C LYS A 194 1.78 14.13 -3.27
N ASN A 195 3.00 14.47 -2.84
CA ASN A 195 3.45 15.86 -2.75
C ASN A 195 4.33 16.26 -3.94
N ALA A 196 3.78 17.09 -4.84
CA ALA A 196 4.45 17.57 -6.04
C ALA A 196 5.63 18.53 -5.78
N GLN A 197 5.83 19.01 -4.56
CA GLN A 197 6.96 19.88 -4.21
C GLN A 197 8.23 19.10 -3.85
N THR A 198 8.12 17.82 -3.55
CA THR A 198 9.26 16.99 -3.15
C THR A 198 10.24 16.80 -4.31
N LYS A 199 11.52 16.66 -3.96
CA LYS A 199 12.59 16.36 -4.91
C LYS A 199 12.30 15.06 -5.67
N ARG A 200 11.86 14.03 -4.97
CA ARG A 200 11.43 12.73 -5.51
C ARG A 200 10.39 12.87 -6.61
N TRP A 201 9.33 13.64 -6.37
CA TRP A 201 8.28 13.88 -7.35
C TRP A 201 8.81 14.61 -8.57
N LYS A 202 9.59 15.67 -8.36
CA LYS A 202 10.18 16.49 -9.46
C LYS A 202 11.10 15.67 -10.34
N THR A 203 11.89 14.77 -9.75
CA THR A 203 12.77 13.86 -10.48
C THR A 203 11.97 12.89 -11.34
N LEU A 204 10.99 12.20 -10.77
CA LEU A 204 10.14 11.28 -11.53
C LEU A 204 9.42 12.00 -12.69
N ASN A 205 8.84 13.17 -12.42
CA ASN A 205 8.15 13.96 -13.44
C ASN A 205 9.05 14.40 -14.63
N LYS A 206 10.36 14.57 -14.38
CA LYS A 206 11.33 14.88 -15.44
C LYS A 206 11.77 13.64 -16.22
N LEU A 207 11.76 12.48 -15.59
CA LEU A 207 12.16 11.22 -16.21
C LEU A 207 11.10 10.64 -17.15
N ILE A 208 9.82 10.88 -16.85
CA ILE A 208 8.72 10.35 -17.63
C ILE A 208 8.47 11.23 -18.85
N GLY A 209 8.71 10.69 -20.04
CA GLY A 209 8.38 11.31 -21.34
C GLY A 209 6.89 11.18 -21.68
N ASP A 210 6.49 11.89 -22.76
CA ASP A 210 5.10 11.86 -23.22
C ASP A 210 4.68 10.48 -23.75
N ASN A 211 5.60 9.76 -24.35
CA ASN A 211 5.36 8.43 -24.91
C ASN A 211 5.52 7.27 -23.92
N ASP A 212 6.07 7.54 -22.75
CA ASP A 212 6.32 6.52 -21.74
C ASP A 212 5.02 6.03 -21.08
N TRP A 213 5.08 4.79 -20.62
CA TRP A 213 4.04 4.20 -19.80
C TRP A 213 4.30 4.49 -18.32
N LEU A 214 3.26 4.83 -17.58
CA LEU A 214 3.33 5.05 -16.14
C LEU A 214 2.15 4.38 -15.45
N TRP A 215 2.44 3.38 -14.62
CA TRP A 215 1.44 2.76 -13.77
C TRP A 215 1.71 3.07 -12.30
N MET A 216 0.77 3.77 -11.68
CA MET A 216 0.86 4.13 -10.25
C MET A 216 -0.05 3.23 -9.45
N MET A 217 0.54 2.41 -8.57
CA MET A 217 -0.19 1.40 -7.82
C MET A 217 -0.24 1.75 -6.33
N THR A 218 -1.42 1.70 -5.74
CA THR A 218 -1.63 1.82 -4.29
C THR A 218 -3.03 1.35 -3.91
N GLY A 219 -3.19 0.76 -2.74
CA GLY A 219 -4.52 0.42 -2.21
C GLY A 219 -5.29 1.63 -1.64
N THR A 220 -4.61 2.75 -1.37
CA THR A 220 -5.15 3.89 -0.61
C THR A 220 -4.73 5.24 -1.20
N PRO A 221 -5.27 5.66 -2.35
CA PRO A 221 -4.76 6.80 -3.12
C PRO A 221 -4.87 8.18 -2.45
N ALA A 222 -5.81 8.36 -1.53
CA ALA A 222 -6.03 9.61 -0.79
C ALA A 222 -6.35 9.33 0.69
N ALA A 223 -5.51 8.48 1.32
CA ALA A 223 -5.77 7.94 2.65
C ALA A 223 -5.82 8.99 3.77
N GLN A 224 -5.15 10.12 3.60
CA GLN A 224 -5.04 11.13 4.65
C GLN A 224 -5.88 12.37 4.36
N SER A 225 -5.89 12.84 3.12
CA SER A 225 -6.60 14.07 2.76
C SER A 225 -6.91 14.10 1.25
N PRO A 226 -8.00 14.76 0.83
CA PRO A 226 -8.29 14.98 -0.59
C PRO A 226 -7.16 15.70 -1.36
N VAL A 227 -6.36 16.51 -0.67
CA VAL A 227 -5.23 17.21 -1.30
C VAL A 227 -4.11 16.26 -1.73
N ASP A 228 -3.99 15.08 -1.12
CA ASP A 228 -2.98 14.07 -1.45
C ASP A 228 -3.10 13.54 -2.89
N ALA A 229 -4.28 13.65 -3.50
CA ALA A 229 -4.51 13.25 -4.88
C ALA A 229 -3.76 14.13 -5.91
N TYR A 230 -3.42 15.38 -5.55
CA TYR A 230 -2.82 16.33 -6.49
C TYR A 230 -1.54 15.85 -7.16
N GLY A 231 -0.56 15.42 -6.36
CA GLY A 231 0.73 14.96 -6.89
C GLY A 231 0.60 13.73 -7.76
N LEU A 232 -0.29 12.81 -7.41
CA LEU A 232 -0.56 11.59 -8.17
C LEU A 232 -1.24 11.92 -9.49
N ALA A 233 -2.32 12.69 -9.46
CA ALA A 233 -3.06 13.11 -10.65
C ALA A 233 -2.17 13.88 -11.62
N LYS A 234 -1.29 14.73 -11.11
CA LYS A 234 -0.37 15.54 -11.93
C LYS A 234 0.65 14.72 -12.72
N LEU A 235 1.02 13.52 -12.24
CA LEU A 235 1.92 12.61 -12.96
C LEU A 235 1.18 11.80 -14.04
N VAL A 236 -0.04 11.36 -13.77
CA VAL A 236 -0.79 10.47 -14.68
C VAL A 236 -1.61 11.25 -15.69
N ASN A 237 -2.36 12.23 -15.22
CA ASN A 237 -3.23 13.08 -16.03
C ASN A 237 -3.13 14.54 -15.60
N PRO A 238 -2.09 15.28 -16.05
CA PRO A 238 -1.84 16.66 -15.63
C PRO A 238 -3.01 17.61 -15.86
N LEU A 239 -3.87 17.32 -16.84
CA LEU A 239 -5.04 18.14 -17.19
C LEU A 239 -6.23 17.94 -16.25
N SER A 240 -6.23 16.89 -15.45
CA SER A 240 -7.32 16.61 -14.49
C SER A 240 -7.27 17.49 -13.23
N VAL A 241 -6.19 18.21 -13.00
CA VAL A 241 -5.98 19.07 -11.84
C VAL A 241 -5.48 20.46 -12.23
N PRO A 242 -5.75 21.51 -11.46
CA PRO A 242 -5.22 22.85 -11.71
C PRO A 242 -3.69 22.89 -11.77
N ARG A 243 -3.16 23.91 -12.45
CA ARG A 243 -1.71 24.13 -12.54
C ARG A 243 -1.06 24.27 -11.15
N PHE A 244 -1.71 24.97 -10.23
CA PHE A 244 -1.18 25.30 -8.91
C PHE A 244 -1.87 24.50 -7.81
N PHE A 245 -1.10 24.03 -6.85
CA PHE A 245 -1.60 23.30 -5.68
C PHE A 245 -2.62 24.08 -4.85
N GLY A 246 -2.42 25.40 -4.70
CA GLY A 246 -3.38 26.26 -3.96
C GLY A 246 -4.79 26.17 -4.54
N SER A 247 -4.91 26.27 -5.86
CA SER A 247 -6.21 26.15 -6.55
C SER A 247 -6.83 24.76 -6.36
N TRP A 248 -6.01 23.70 -6.37
CA TRP A 248 -6.50 22.34 -6.08
C TRP A 248 -7.02 22.22 -4.65
N ARG A 249 -6.24 22.73 -3.68
CA ARG A 249 -6.66 22.73 -2.28
C ARG A 249 -8.01 23.47 -2.11
N ASP A 250 -8.17 24.63 -2.72
CA ASP A 250 -9.39 25.43 -2.64
C ASP A 250 -10.58 24.75 -3.34
N MET A 251 -10.34 23.88 -4.32
CA MET A 251 -11.39 23.04 -4.93
C MET A 251 -11.91 21.96 -3.99
N VAL A 252 -11.03 21.31 -3.22
CA VAL A 252 -11.36 20.12 -2.42
C VAL A 252 -11.49 20.38 -0.92
N MET A 253 -11.09 21.55 -0.44
CA MET A 253 -11.09 21.91 0.99
C MET A 253 -11.78 23.25 1.24
N TRP A 254 -12.41 23.38 2.41
CA TRP A 254 -12.85 24.64 2.99
C TRP A 254 -11.81 25.16 3.95
N LYS A 255 -11.47 26.44 3.85
CA LYS A 255 -10.63 27.14 4.85
C LYS A 255 -11.50 27.50 6.06
N VAL A 256 -11.25 26.88 7.21
CA VAL A 256 -11.97 27.14 8.46
C VAL A 256 -11.29 28.25 9.27
N THR A 257 -9.96 28.17 9.40
CA THR A 257 -9.11 29.20 10.01
C THR A 257 -7.89 29.44 9.14
N GLN A 258 -6.98 30.32 9.56
CA GLN A 258 -5.72 30.54 8.82
C GLN A 258 -4.91 29.24 8.63
N PHE A 259 -5.02 28.28 9.56
CA PHE A 259 -4.22 27.04 9.56
C PHE A 259 -5.06 25.76 9.44
N THR A 260 -6.40 25.86 9.52
CA THR A 260 -7.28 24.68 9.54
C THR A 260 -8.12 24.60 8.28
N TRP A 261 -8.13 23.42 7.68
CA TRP A 261 -8.88 23.10 6.45
C TRP A 261 -9.75 21.87 6.69
N LYS A 262 -10.96 21.86 6.14
CA LYS A 262 -11.85 20.69 6.16
C LYS A 262 -12.21 20.26 4.73
N PRO A 263 -12.37 18.96 4.45
CA PRO A 263 -12.84 18.50 3.15
C PRO A 263 -14.20 19.08 2.80
N LYS A 264 -14.39 19.43 1.52
CA LYS A 264 -15.71 19.77 0.98
C LYS A 264 -16.54 18.50 0.77
N ASP A 265 -17.85 18.61 0.78
CA ASP A 265 -18.75 17.49 0.50
C ASP A 265 -18.50 16.92 -0.91
N THR A 266 -18.17 17.78 -1.87
CA THR A 266 -17.83 17.41 -3.27
C THR A 266 -16.40 16.91 -3.44
N ALA A 267 -15.56 16.90 -2.39
CA ALA A 267 -14.14 16.53 -2.50
C ALA A 267 -13.95 15.11 -3.01
N LYS A 268 -14.77 14.17 -2.56
CA LYS A 268 -14.70 12.76 -2.97
C LYS A 268 -14.87 12.60 -4.49
N ASP A 269 -15.89 13.23 -5.07
CA ASP A 269 -16.16 13.16 -6.51
C ASP A 269 -15.11 13.90 -7.34
N THR A 270 -14.59 15.02 -6.80
CA THR A 270 -13.52 15.78 -7.45
C THR A 270 -12.23 14.97 -7.50
N VAL A 271 -11.85 14.33 -6.39
CA VAL A 271 -10.71 13.41 -6.32
C VAL A 271 -10.88 12.21 -7.23
N PHE A 272 -12.08 11.58 -7.23
CA PHE A 272 -12.37 10.45 -8.10
C PHE A 272 -12.15 10.79 -9.58
N ARG A 273 -12.66 11.94 -10.03
CA ARG A 273 -12.47 12.41 -11.42
C ARG A 273 -11.01 12.72 -11.73
N ALA A 274 -10.29 13.32 -10.80
CA ALA A 274 -8.88 13.68 -10.98
C ALA A 274 -7.96 12.45 -11.09
N LEU A 275 -8.30 11.36 -10.41
CA LEU A 275 -7.53 10.13 -10.39
C LEU A 275 -8.01 9.12 -11.46
N GLN A 276 -8.35 9.60 -12.66
CA GLN A 276 -8.68 8.76 -13.80
C GLN A 276 -7.58 8.85 -14.89
N PRO A 277 -7.35 7.78 -15.68
CA PRO A 277 -8.02 6.47 -15.63
C PRO A 277 -7.51 5.58 -14.48
N ALA A 278 -8.45 4.92 -13.81
CA ALA A 278 -8.14 4.05 -12.67
C ALA A 278 -8.93 2.74 -12.71
N ILE A 279 -8.33 1.68 -12.18
CA ILE A 279 -9.01 0.42 -11.88
C ILE A 279 -8.95 0.15 -10.38
N ARG A 280 -10.03 -0.36 -9.82
CA ARG A 280 -10.13 -0.72 -8.41
C ARG A 280 -10.94 -2.00 -8.24
N PHE A 281 -10.37 -2.91 -7.47
CA PHE A 281 -11.05 -4.08 -6.93
C PHE A 281 -10.83 -4.11 -5.42
N THR A 282 -11.87 -4.38 -4.67
CA THR A 282 -11.79 -4.66 -3.24
C THR A 282 -11.50 -6.15 -3.01
N LYS A 283 -11.05 -6.50 -1.81
CA LYS A 283 -10.85 -7.91 -1.46
C LYS A 283 -12.15 -8.69 -1.50
N ASP A 284 -13.21 -8.09 -1.00
CA ASP A 284 -14.54 -8.71 -0.89
C ASP A 284 -15.13 -9.03 -2.26
N GLU A 285 -14.79 -8.24 -3.30
CA GLU A 285 -15.22 -8.49 -4.68
C GLU A 285 -14.41 -9.60 -5.38
N CYS A 286 -13.20 -9.88 -4.91
CA CYS A 286 -12.22 -10.64 -5.69
C CYS A 286 -11.80 -11.97 -5.10
N LEU A 287 -11.88 -12.10 -3.79
CA LEU A 287 -11.30 -13.22 -3.06
C LEU A 287 -12.35 -13.83 -2.14
N ASP A 288 -12.55 -15.11 -2.28
CA ASP A 288 -13.28 -15.91 -1.30
C ASP A 288 -12.35 -16.14 -0.09
N LEU A 289 -12.30 -15.15 0.80
CA LEU A 289 -11.49 -15.19 2.00
C LEU A 289 -12.38 -15.51 3.21
N PRO A 290 -11.87 -16.29 4.17
CA PRO A 290 -12.56 -16.45 5.44
C PRO A 290 -12.80 -15.10 6.12
N ASP A 291 -13.87 -15.03 6.92
CA ASP A 291 -14.23 -13.80 7.64
C ASP A 291 -13.07 -13.24 8.46
N MET A 292 -13.01 -11.92 8.55
CA MET A 292 -12.11 -11.20 9.44
C MET A 292 -12.89 -10.49 10.53
N VAL A 293 -12.71 -10.92 11.77
CA VAL A 293 -13.42 -10.42 12.93
C VAL A 293 -12.52 -9.54 13.79
N TYR A 294 -13.05 -8.39 14.18
CA TYR A 294 -12.36 -7.46 15.07
C TYR A 294 -12.97 -7.54 16.47
N THR A 295 -12.13 -7.74 17.47
CA THR A 295 -12.52 -7.79 18.88
C THR A 295 -11.69 -6.84 19.72
N LYS A 296 -12.26 -6.32 20.80
CA LYS A 296 -11.58 -5.45 21.74
C LYS A 296 -11.51 -6.16 23.10
N ARG A 297 -10.29 -6.24 23.64
CA ARG A 297 -10.08 -6.67 25.02
C ARG A 297 -9.64 -5.48 25.84
N PHE A 298 -10.45 -5.12 26.83
CA PHE A 298 -10.07 -4.12 27.80
C PHE A 298 -9.16 -4.75 28.85
N VAL A 299 -7.99 -4.10 29.06
CA VAL A 299 -6.97 -4.57 29.99
C VAL A 299 -6.66 -3.44 30.95
N GLU A 300 -6.99 -3.62 32.22
CA GLU A 300 -6.71 -2.62 33.23
C GLU A 300 -5.21 -2.35 33.36
N MET A 301 -4.85 -1.06 33.39
CA MET A 301 -3.49 -0.65 33.71
C MET A 301 -3.16 -1.01 35.17
N THR A 302 -1.91 -1.36 35.45
CA THR A 302 -1.45 -1.54 36.82
C THR A 302 -1.53 -0.22 37.59
N LYS A 303 -1.60 -0.28 38.93
CA LYS A 303 -1.67 0.93 39.78
C LYS A 303 -0.54 1.92 39.45
N GLN A 304 0.67 1.41 39.23
CA GLN A 304 1.82 2.25 38.84
C GLN A 304 1.58 2.93 37.48
N GLN A 305 1.19 2.19 36.45
CA GLN A 305 0.87 2.76 35.14
C GLN A 305 -0.21 3.84 35.25
N GLN A 306 -1.28 3.56 35.99
CA GLN A 306 -2.39 4.48 36.18
C GLN A 306 -1.96 5.79 36.87
N GLN A 307 -1.12 5.71 37.90
CA GLN A 307 -0.57 6.88 38.57
C GLN A 307 0.24 7.76 37.64
N TYR A 308 1.16 7.17 36.85
CA TYR A 308 1.96 7.90 35.87
C TYR A 308 1.11 8.47 34.72
N TYR A 309 0.13 7.71 34.26
CA TYR A 309 -0.80 8.14 33.23
C TYR A 309 -1.60 9.38 33.68
N GLU A 310 -2.19 9.34 34.89
CA GLU A 310 -2.96 10.45 35.42
C GLU A 310 -2.08 11.67 35.77
N MET A 311 -0.87 11.46 36.26
CA MET A 311 0.09 12.54 36.52
C MET A 311 0.45 13.28 35.21
N LEU A 312 0.75 12.53 34.15
CA LEU A 312 1.02 13.12 32.84
C LEU A 312 -0.22 13.81 32.27
N ARG A 313 -1.38 13.20 32.36
CA ARG A 313 -2.65 13.78 31.93
C ARG A 313 -2.92 15.11 32.64
N LYS A 314 -2.79 15.17 33.97
CA LYS A 314 -2.97 16.43 34.75
C LYS A 314 -1.98 17.52 34.30
N ARG A 315 -0.69 17.16 34.11
CA ARG A 315 0.31 18.12 33.60
C ARG A 315 -0.08 18.69 32.25
N MET A 316 -0.61 17.85 31.36
CA MET A 316 -1.08 18.24 30.03
C MET A 316 -2.29 19.17 30.10
N VAL A 317 -3.26 18.91 31.00
CA VAL A 317 -4.40 19.79 31.24
C VAL A 317 -3.94 21.19 31.69
N MET A 318 -2.96 21.23 32.59
CA MET A 318 -2.41 22.54 33.06
C MET A 318 -1.71 23.33 31.95
N GLN A 319 -0.98 22.61 31.03
CA GLN A 319 -0.35 23.24 29.88
C GLN A 319 -1.39 23.79 28.87
N VAL A 320 -2.49 23.10 28.68
CA VAL A 320 -3.57 23.55 27.77
C VAL A 320 -4.31 24.79 28.34
N ALA A 321 -4.43 24.90 29.66
CA ALA A 321 -5.07 26.02 30.29
C ALA A 321 -4.28 27.36 30.17
N GLY A 322 -2.99 27.29 29.84
CA GLY A 322 -2.09 28.44 29.75
C GLY A 322 -1.58 28.81 28.35
N GLU A 323 -1.70 27.97 27.36
CA GLU A 323 -1.09 28.18 26.05
C GLU A 323 -1.92 27.57 24.90
N ASP A 324 -1.74 28.08 23.66
CA ASP A 324 -2.26 27.47 22.45
C ASP A 324 -1.56 26.14 22.14
N VAL A 325 -2.31 25.04 22.21
CA VAL A 325 -1.79 23.71 21.92
C VAL A 325 -1.60 23.52 20.42
N THR A 326 -0.37 23.39 19.98
CA THR A 326 -0.06 23.03 18.61
C THR A 326 -0.33 21.53 18.36
N ALA A 327 -0.63 21.16 17.10
CA ALA A 327 -0.82 19.77 16.71
C ALA A 327 0.42 18.90 16.99
N ALA A 328 1.62 19.48 16.91
CA ALA A 328 2.88 18.80 17.21
C ALA A 328 2.99 18.44 18.71
N ASN A 329 2.68 19.37 19.59
CA ASN A 329 2.71 19.13 21.04
C ASN A 329 1.64 18.12 21.47
N ALA A 330 0.43 18.22 20.88
CA ALA A 330 -0.63 17.24 21.10
C ALA A 330 -0.21 15.82 20.68
N ALA A 331 0.48 15.68 19.54
CA ALA A 331 0.98 14.40 19.07
C ALA A 331 2.04 13.79 19.98
N ILE A 332 3.01 14.60 20.46
CA ILE A 332 4.05 14.15 21.39
C ILE A 332 3.42 13.66 22.69
N ASN A 333 2.54 14.41 23.25
CA ASN A 333 1.88 14.11 24.50
C ASN A 333 1.01 12.86 24.42
N LEU A 334 0.20 12.73 23.34
CA LEU A 334 -0.58 11.55 23.09
C LEU A 334 0.31 10.30 22.97
N ASN A 335 1.45 10.43 22.27
CA ASN A 335 2.39 9.33 22.11
C ASN A 335 2.96 8.88 23.47
N LYS A 336 3.27 9.79 24.39
CA LYS A 336 3.71 9.46 25.77
C LYS A 336 2.63 8.70 26.55
N LEU A 337 1.36 9.12 26.46
CA LEU A 337 0.24 8.40 27.09
C LEU A 337 0.10 6.96 26.55
N LEU A 338 0.26 6.78 25.25
CA LEU A 338 0.24 5.44 24.62
C LEU A 338 1.44 4.59 25.05
N GLN A 339 2.62 5.18 25.21
CA GLN A 339 3.82 4.49 25.70
C GLN A 339 3.60 3.96 27.12
N ILE A 340 3.08 4.80 28.04
CA ILE A 340 2.75 4.37 29.41
C ILE A 340 1.76 3.21 29.38
N SER A 341 0.71 3.32 28.57
CA SER A 341 -0.31 2.25 28.42
C SER A 341 0.30 0.96 27.88
N ALA A 342 1.31 1.05 27.00
CA ALA A 342 1.99 -0.11 26.41
C ALA A 342 3.04 -0.76 27.33
N GLY A 343 3.43 -0.10 28.43
CA GLY A 343 4.31 -0.66 29.44
C GLY A 343 5.68 -0.02 29.61
N ALA A 344 6.03 1.01 28.82
CA ALA A 344 7.27 1.76 29.01
C ALA A 344 7.17 3.14 28.37
N VAL A 345 7.80 4.16 28.95
CA VAL A 345 7.84 5.52 28.42
C VAL A 345 9.27 6.08 28.46
N TYR A 346 9.61 6.85 27.42
CA TYR A 346 10.86 7.64 27.42
C TYR A 346 10.67 8.92 28.24
N THR A 347 11.62 9.19 29.13
CA THR A 347 11.75 10.46 29.81
C THR A 347 12.27 11.55 28.87
N ASP A 348 12.19 12.80 29.29
CA ASP A 348 12.73 13.92 28.51
C ASP A 348 14.27 13.87 28.42
N ASP A 349 14.93 13.23 29.39
CA ASP A 349 16.38 13.02 29.45
C ASP A 349 16.87 11.80 28.61
N GLY A 350 15.94 11.09 27.97
CA GLY A 350 16.25 9.92 27.13
C GLY A 350 16.27 8.57 27.85
N ASP A 351 16.07 8.57 29.17
CA ASP A 351 15.93 7.35 29.95
C ASP A 351 14.59 6.67 29.71
N THR A 352 14.48 5.41 30.11
CA THR A 352 13.25 4.63 29.95
C THR A 352 12.70 4.24 31.33
N VAL A 353 11.45 4.63 31.58
CA VAL A 353 10.69 4.10 32.71
C VAL A 353 9.86 2.90 32.26
N GLN A 354 10.10 1.77 32.87
CA GLN A 354 9.37 0.53 32.62
C GLN A 354 8.27 0.32 33.65
N PHE A 355 7.13 -0.22 33.21
CA PHE A 355 5.99 -0.54 34.06
C PHE A 355 5.75 -2.04 34.06
N ASP A 356 5.08 -2.52 35.12
CA ASP A 356 4.60 -3.89 35.12
C ASP A 356 3.48 -4.07 34.09
N ILE A 357 3.70 -4.96 33.12
CA ILE A 357 2.76 -5.28 32.05
C ILE A 357 1.93 -6.54 32.33
N LYS A 358 1.89 -7.02 33.56
CA LYS A 358 1.29 -8.29 33.92
C LYS A 358 -0.11 -8.50 33.35
N ASN A 359 -1.01 -7.53 33.55
CA ASN A 359 -2.40 -7.67 33.09
C ASN A 359 -2.49 -7.77 31.56
N ARG A 360 -1.72 -6.94 30.83
CA ARG A 360 -1.72 -6.94 29.37
C ARG A 360 -1.07 -8.20 28.81
N TYR A 361 0.01 -8.64 29.44
CA TYR A 361 0.68 -9.89 29.09
C TYR A 361 -0.24 -11.10 29.32
N GLN A 362 -0.96 -11.14 30.44
CA GLN A 362 -1.91 -12.22 30.72
C GLN A 362 -2.99 -12.30 29.64
N ALA A 363 -3.56 -11.17 29.22
CA ALA A 363 -4.55 -11.14 28.16
C ALA A 363 -3.98 -11.63 26.80
N LEU A 364 -2.71 -11.32 26.49
CA LEU A 364 -2.05 -11.86 25.31
C LEU A 364 -1.78 -13.36 25.45
N LYS A 365 -1.33 -13.83 26.62
CA LYS A 365 -1.03 -15.24 26.87
C LYS A 365 -2.27 -16.12 26.68
N GLU A 366 -3.41 -15.67 27.17
CA GLU A 366 -4.70 -16.35 26.94
C GLU A 366 -5.00 -16.47 25.44
N VAL A 367 -4.78 -15.40 24.66
CA VAL A 367 -4.97 -15.45 23.21
C VAL A 367 -4.02 -16.44 22.53
N ILE A 368 -2.76 -16.49 22.96
CA ILE A 368 -1.76 -17.43 22.42
C ILE A 368 -2.17 -18.87 22.72
N ASP A 369 -2.60 -19.14 23.95
CA ASP A 369 -3.00 -20.47 24.40
C ASP A 369 -4.28 -20.97 23.73
N GLU A 370 -5.24 -20.07 23.46
CA GLU A 370 -6.47 -20.36 22.72
C GLU A 370 -6.25 -20.52 21.21
N SER A 371 -5.16 -19.97 20.66
CA SER A 371 -4.92 -19.96 19.23
C SER A 371 -4.40 -21.28 18.70
N SER A 372 -5.15 -21.94 17.82
CA SER A 372 -4.74 -23.16 17.14
C SER A 372 -3.62 -22.93 16.10
N GLN A 373 -3.59 -21.75 15.50
CA GLN A 373 -2.59 -21.32 14.52
C GLN A 373 -1.57 -20.36 15.15
N LYS A 374 -0.60 -19.90 14.38
CA LYS A 374 0.38 -18.91 14.81
C LYS A 374 -0.26 -17.55 15.10
N VAL A 375 0.42 -16.73 15.91
CA VAL A 375 -0.07 -15.42 16.36
C VAL A 375 0.88 -14.32 15.92
N LEU A 376 0.36 -13.26 15.29
CA LEU A 376 1.09 -12.02 15.06
C LEU A 376 0.78 -11.02 16.17
N VAL A 377 1.81 -10.41 16.74
CA VAL A 377 1.65 -9.37 17.77
C VAL A 377 2.28 -8.07 17.29
N PHE A 378 1.46 -7.07 17.01
CA PHE A 378 1.93 -5.74 16.62
C PHE A 378 2.16 -4.87 17.85
N VAL A 379 3.42 -4.42 18.03
CA VAL A 379 3.85 -3.61 19.16
C VAL A 379 4.47 -2.30 18.64
N PRO A 380 3.82 -1.15 18.82
CA PRO A 380 4.30 0.12 18.26
C PRO A 380 5.62 0.62 18.84
N PHE A 381 5.95 0.25 20.07
CA PHE A 381 7.07 0.83 20.83
C PHE A 381 8.17 -0.20 21.11
N ARG A 382 9.43 0.16 20.83
CA ARG A 382 10.59 -0.73 20.95
C ARG A 382 10.75 -1.34 22.35
N HIS A 383 10.68 -0.52 23.40
CA HIS A 383 10.84 -1.01 24.78
C HIS A 383 9.72 -1.97 25.21
N ALA A 384 8.50 -1.75 24.70
CA ALA A 384 7.42 -2.69 24.94
C ALA A 384 7.67 -4.04 24.22
N ILE A 385 8.37 -4.04 23.09
CA ILE A 385 8.81 -5.28 22.41
C ILE A 385 9.80 -6.04 23.32
N ASP A 386 10.81 -5.36 23.85
CA ASP A 386 11.84 -6.00 24.69
C ASP A 386 11.21 -6.61 25.96
N LEU A 387 10.35 -5.86 26.65
CA LEU A 387 9.60 -6.36 27.83
C LEU A 387 8.71 -7.57 27.51
N LEU A 388 8.03 -7.51 26.38
CA LEU A 388 7.13 -8.58 25.96
C LEU A 388 7.90 -9.86 25.63
N THR A 389 8.95 -9.75 24.85
CA THR A 389 9.73 -10.90 24.41
C THR A 389 10.47 -11.58 25.55
N GLU A 390 10.94 -10.82 26.54
CA GLU A 390 11.49 -11.39 27.78
C GLU A 390 10.48 -12.23 28.53
N LYS A 391 9.22 -11.76 28.66
CA LYS A 391 8.15 -12.54 29.31
C LYS A 391 7.75 -13.77 28.50
N LEU A 392 7.63 -13.67 27.17
CA LEU A 392 7.35 -14.82 26.30
C LEU A 392 8.43 -15.90 26.44
N ALA A 393 9.70 -15.51 26.47
CA ALA A 393 10.82 -16.44 26.66
C ALA A 393 10.79 -17.14 28.02
N ARG A 394 10.48 -16.40 29.10
CA ARG A 394 10.33 -16.97 30.46
C ARG A 394 9.20 -18.01 30.53
N ASP A 395 8.14 -17.79 29.79
CA ASP A 395 6.98 -18.70 29.75
C ASP A 395 7.14 -19.82 28.71
N GLY A 396 8.31 -19.95 28.09
CA GLY A 396 8.63 -20.99 27.11
C GLY A 396 7.89 -20.84 25.77
N VAL A 397 7.35 -19.65 25.46
CA VAL A 397 6.69 -19.37 24.18
C VAL A 397 7.72 -19.02 23.13
N THR A 398 7.81 -19.83 22.06
CA THR A 398 8.74 -19.56 20.96
C THR A 398 8.32 -18.31 20.21
N SER A 399 9.23 -17.33 20.12
CA SER A 399 8.94 -16.04 19.47
C SER A 399 10.14 -15.49 18.72
N GLU A 400 9.88 -14.74 17.66
CA GLU A 400 10.87 -13.95 16.89
C GLU A 400 10.42 -12.50 16.80
N ILE A 401 11.38 -11.60 16.55
CA ILE A 401 11.14 -10.15 16.53
C ILE A 401 11.48 -9.56 15.16
N ILE A 402 10.59 -8.71 14.65
CA ILE A 402 10.84 -7.86 13.48
C ILE A 402 10.68 -6.40 13.88
N ARG A 403 11.78 -5.65 13.84
CA ARG A 403 11.82 -4.21 14.11
C ARG A 403 12.83 -3.49 13.18
N GLY A 404 12.93 -2.17 13.28
CA GLY A 404 13.68 -1.36 12.33
C GLY A 404 15.15 -1.71 12.15
N ASP A 405 15.82 -2.21 13.19
CA ASP A 405 17.23 -2.59 13.23
C ASP A 405 17.53 -4.00 12.71
N VAL A 406 16.51 -4.83 12.45
CA VAL A 406 16.71 -6.16 11.85
C VAL A 406 17.03 -6.01 10.36
N SER A 407 18.14 -6.62 9.91
CA SER A 407 18.58 -6.55 8.52
C SER A 407 17.56 -7.19 7.56
N ALA A 408 17.55 -6.77 6.30
CA ALA A 408 16.62 -7.28 5.29
C ALA A 408 16.73 -8.81 5.10
N SER A 409 17.95 -9.34 5.05
CA SER A 409 18.19 -10.78 4.93
C SER A 409 17.59 -11.55 6.12
N ARG A 410 17.88 -11.10 7.36
CA ARG A 410 17.35 -11.75 8.56
C ARG A 410 15.83 -11.67 8.65
N ARG A 411 15.21 -10.57 8.21
CA ARG A 411 13.73 -10.48 8.12
C ARG A 411 13.16 -11.54 7.20
N THR A 412 13.78 -11.74 6.03
CA THR A 412 13.36 -12.76 5.07
C THR A 412 13.40 -14.14 5.68
N ASP A 413 14.48 -14.48 6.39
CA ASP A 413 14.62 -15.77 7.06
C ASP A 413 13.58 -15.97 8.17
N ILE A 414 13.35 -14.95 9.00
CA ILE A 414 12.34 -15.00 10.06
C ILE A 414 10.94 -15.20 9.48
N PHE A 415 10.58 -14.45 8.42
CA PHE A 415 9.28 -14.60 7.78
C PHE A 415 9.11 -15.98 7.14
N ALA A 416 10.16 -16.53 6.51
CA ALA A 416 10.12 -17.88 5.92
C ALA A 416 9.90 -18.93 7.01
N ARG A 417 10.64 -18.89 8.11
CA ARG A 417 10.46 -19.81 9.25
C ARG A 417 9.07 -19.66 9.87
N PHE A 418 8.61 -18.44 10.08
CA PHE A 418 7.27 -18.23 10.61
C PHE A 418 6.19 -18.80 9.69
N GLN A 419 6.35 -18.70 8.38
CA GLN A 419 5.36 -19.19 7.41
C GLN A 419 5.38 -20.71 7.23
N HIS A 420 6.55 -21.35 7.28
CA HIS A 420 6.71 -22.74 6.85
C HIS A 420 7.11 -23.71 7.95
N ASP A 421 7.79 -23.27 9.02
CA ASP A 421 8.25 -24.14 10.08
C ASP A 421 7.23 -24.20 11.24
N PRO A 422 7.25 -25.17 12.12
CA PRO A 422 6.39 -25.22 13.32
C PRO A 422 6.62 -24.02 14.25
N ASP A 423 7.88 -23.63 14.44
CA ASP A 423 8.29 -22.50 15.26
C ASP A 423 8.86 -21.37 14.38
N PRO A 424 8.73 -20.10 14.81
CA PRO A 424 8.15 -19.63 16.09
C PRO A 424 6.62 -19.65 16.08
N LYS A 425 6.01 -19.82 17.27
CA LYS A 425 4.56 -19.73 17.51
C LYS A 425 4.08 -18.29 17.40
N VAL A 426 4.88 -17.34 17.89
CA VAL A 426 4.56 -15.92 17.96
C VAL A 426 5.57 -15.10 17.17
N LEU A 427 5.09 -14.16 16.36
CA LEU A 427 5.92 -13.17 15.71
C LEU A 427 5.56 -11.77 16.21
N VAL A 428 6.51 -11.15 16.92
CA VAL A 428 6.37 -9.80 17.47
C VAL A 428 6.92 -8.80 16.45
N ILE A 429 6.08 -7.89 15.97
CA ILE A 429 6.42 -7.00 14.85
C ILE A 429 6.18 -5.55 15.25
N GLN A 430 7.16 -4.70 15.01
CA GLN A 430 6.92 -3.26 14.98
C GLN A 430 6.10 -2.91 13.73
N PRO A 431 4.93 -2.26 13.84
CA PRO A 431 3.98 -2.11 12.72
C PRO A 431 4.60 -1.53 11.44
N GLN A 432 5.50 -0.55 11.57
CA GLN A 432 6.19 0.05 10.42
C GLN A 432 7.12 -0.94 9.70
N ALA A 433 7.65 -1.93 10.40
CA ALA A 433 8.51 -2.96 9.81
C ALA A 433 7.73 -4.04 9.04
N ALA A 434 6.43 -4.19 9.32
CA ALA A 434 5.54 -5.11 8.61
C ALA A 434 4.88 -4.50 7.37
N ALA A 435 5.04 -3.20 7.14
CA ALA A 435 4.32 -2.46 6.09
C ALA A 435 4.59 -3.00 4.66
N HIS A 436 5.52 -3.93 4.46
CA HIS A 436 6.03 -4.24 3.13
C HIS A 436 5.90 -5.72 2.75
N GLY A 437 4.98 -6.00 1.83
CA GLY A 437 4.96 -7.10 0.86
C GLY A 437 4.86 -8.57 1.33
N VAL A 438 4.99 -8.87 2.62
CA VAL A 438 5.09 -10.25 3.12
C VAL A 438 3.74 -10.93 3.29
N THR A 439 3.67 -12.23 3.04
CA THR A 439 2.51 -13.10 3.30
C THR A 439 2.73 -13.87 4.59
N LEU A 440 1.79 -13.78 5.55
CA LEU A 440 1.88 -14.41 6.87
C LEU A 440 0.60 -15.19 7.19
N THR A 441 0.13 -15.98 6.23
CA THR A 441 -1.13 -16.76 6.33
C THR A 441 -1.01 -18.00 7.22
N ALA A 442 0.17 -18.33 7.72
CA ALA A 442 0.36 -19.30 8.80
C ALA A 442 -0.27 -18.83 10.13
N ALA A 443 -0.45 -17.53 10.29
CA ALA A 443 -1.23 -16.97 11.38
C ALA A 443 -2.67 -16.69 10.95
N ASN A 444 -3.61 -16.84 11.86
CA ASN A 444 -4.99 -16.39 11.72
C ASN A 444 -5.41 -15.44 12.84
N THR A 445 -4.54 -15.20 13.80
CA THR A 445 -4.77 -14.33 14.95
C THR A 445 -3.75 -13.19 14.95
N VAL A 446 -4.27 -11.97 15.00
CA VAL A 446 -3.49 -10.72 15.08
C VAL A 446 -3.83 -10.04 16.40
N VAL A 447 -2.82 -9.74 17.19
CA VAL A 447 -2.98 -8.99 18.43
C VAL A 447 -2.29 -7.64 18.31
N TRP A 448 -3.04 -6.57 18.47
CA TRP A 448 -2.49 -5.24 18.62
C TRP A 448 -2.24 -4.96 20.11
N TRP A 449 -0.96 -4.95 20.49
CA TRP A 449 -0.52 -4.64 21.86
C TRP A 449 -0.89 -3.21 22.26
N GLY A 450 -0.88 -2.31 21.32
CA GLY A 450 -1.35 -0.93 21.41
C GLY A 450 -1.65 -0.39 20.02
N PRO A 451 -2.43 0.69 19.89
CA PRO A 451 -2.78 1.26 18.59
C PRO A 451 -1.62 1.94 17.90
N THR A 452 -1.64 1.94 16.57
CA THR A 452 -0.83 2.82 15.73
C THR A 452 -1.61 4.09 15.37
N SER A 453 -0.93 5.20 15.16
CA SER A 453 -1.54 6.46 14.70
C SER A 453 -1.79 6.50 13.18
N SER A 454 -1.32 5.51 12.43
CA SER A 454 -1.47 5.43 10.97
C SER A 454 -2.51 4.41 10.57
N LEU A 455 -3.62 4.89 9.99
CA LEU A 455 -4.65 4.03 9.40
C LEU A 455 -4.08 3.13 8.28
N GLU A 456 -3.17 3.67 7.47
CA GLU A 456 -2.51 2.94 6.40
C GLU A 456 -1.68 1.78 6.98
N THR A 457 -0.84 2.05 7.98
CA THR A 457 -0.04 1.02 8.66
C THR A 457 -0.93 -0.04 9.29
N TYR A 458 -2.04 0.36 9.93
CA TYR A 458 -2.99 -0.56 10.53
C TYR A 458 -3.63 -1.49 9.49
N ALA A 459 -4.13 -0.93 8.40
CA ALA A 459 -4.74 -1.69 7.32
C ALA A 459 -3.73 -2.63 6.63
N GLN A 460 -2.51 -2.14 6.37
CA GLN A 460 -1.43 -2.91 5.76
C GLN A 460 -1.00 -4.09 6.64
N ALA A 461 -0.84 -3.87 7.92
CA ALA A 461 -0.45 -4.89 8.88
C ALA A 461 -1.47 -6.03 8.95
N ASN A 462 -2.75 -5.71 9.10
CA ASN A 462 -3.83 -6.70 9.14
C ASN A 462 -3.95 -7.48 7.82
N ALA A 463 -3.68 -6.83 6.68
CA ALA A 463 -3.70 -7.46 5.36
C ALA A 463 -2.57 -8.49 5.15
N ARG A 464 -1.61 -8.65 6.06
CA ARG A 464 -0.57 -9.69 5.97
C ARG A 464 -1.11 -11.09 6.25
N VAL A 465 -2.11 -11.18 7.09
CA VAL A 465 -2.77 -12.42 7.48
C VAL A 465 -3.99 -12.71 6.59
N HIS A 466 -4.79 -11.69 6.32
CA HIS A 466 -6.02 -11.78 5.55
C HIS A 466 -5.78 -11.52 4.06
N ARG A 467 -5.31 -12.53 3.35
CA ARG A 467 -5.01 -12.48 1.91
C ARG A 467 -5.11 -13.87 1.27
N SER A 468 -4.97 -13.92 -0.05
CA SER A 468 -5.00 -15.18 -0.82
C SER A 468 -4.11 -16.25 -0.18
N GLY A 469 -4.66 -17.44 0.01
CA GLY A 469 -4.02 -18.57 0.71
C GLY A 469 -4.41 -18.71 2.19
N GLN A 470 -5.14 -17.77 2.78
CA GLN A 470 -5.70 -17.92 4.12
C GLN A 470 -6.90 -18.90 4.10
N LYS A 471 -6.83 -19.92 4.94
CA LYS A 471 -7.86 -20.97 5.04
C LYS A 471 -8.70 -20.88 6.30
N HIS A 472 -8.27 -20.08 7.27
CA HIS A 472 -8.88 -19.98 8.59
C HIS A 472 -9.49 -18.58 8.79
N LYS A 473 -10.60 -18.54 9.54
CA LYS A 473 -11.19 -17.29 10.01
C LYS A 473 -10.14 -16.47 10.74
N CYS A 474 -9.97 -15.21 10.34
CA CYS A 474 -9.01 -14.30 10.94
C CYS A 474 -9.62 -13.52 12.09
N THR A 475 -8.88 -13.38 13.19
CA THR A 475 -9.29 -12.58 14.34
C THR A 475 -8.25 -11.50 14.60
N VAL A 476 -8.71 -10.25 14.65
CA VAL A 476 -7.90 -9.10 15.06
C VAL A 476 -8.34 -8.66 16.45
N ILE A 477 -7.44 -8.74 17.41
CA ILE A 477 -7.68 -8.43 18.81
C ILE A 477 -6.96 -7.13 19.17
N GLN A 478 -7.72 -6.12 19.58
CA GLN A 478 -7.23 -4.83 20.02
C GLN A 478 -7.14 -4.80 21.55
N LEU A 479 -5.93 -4.77 22.11
CA LEU A 479 -5.74 -4.59 23.55
C LEU A 479 -5.77 -3.10 23.89
N ALA A 480 -6.63 -2.70 24.83
CA ALA A 480 -6.79 -1.32 25.25
C ALA A 480 -6.89 -1.21 26.76
N GLY A 481 -6.00 -0.47 27.41
CA GLY A 481 -6.00 -0.21 28.85
C GLY A 481 -6.38 1.23 29.22
N SER A 482 -6.28 2.16 28.29
CA SER A 482 -6.51 3.59 28.53
C SER A 482 -7.62 4.18 27.65
N ALA A 483 -8.11 5.36 28.04
CA ALA A 483 -9.06 6.14 27.23
C ALA A 483 -8.45 6.55 25.89
N ALA A 484 -7.16 6.91 25.88
CA ALA A 484 -6.42 7.26 24.68
C ALA A 484 -6.40 6.12 23.67
N GLU A 485 -6.05 4.89 24.09
CA GLU A 485 -6.04 3.71 23.23
C GLU A 485 -7.44 3.39 22.66
N LYS A 486 -8.46 3.41 23.52
CA LYS A 486 -9.85 3.17 23.10
C LYS A 486 -10.31 4.15 22.04
N ARG A 487 -9.91 5.41 22.17
CA ARG A 487 -10.30 6.47 21.23
C ARG A 487 -9.62 6.26 19.88
N ILE A 488 -8.30 5.98 19.86
CA ILE A 488 -7.57 5.73 18.63
C ILE A 488 -8.11 4.50 17.90
N TYR A 489 -8.39 3.41 18.60
CA TYR A 489 -9.01 2.25 17.96
C TYR A 489 -10.38 2.56 17.36
N ARG A 490 -11.22 3.38 18.02
CA ARG A 490 -12.48 3.84 17.41
C ARG A 490 -12.26 4.60 16.10
N MET A 491 -11.25 5.46 16.06
CA MET A 491 -10.90 6.21 14.85
C MET A 491 -10.36 5.31 13.75
N LEU A 492 -9.52 4.34 14.07
CA LEU A 492 -9.03 3.33 13.12
C LEU A 492 -10.17 2.49 12.54
N ASP A 493 -11.10 2.04 13.39
CA ASP A 493 -12.27 1.26 12.95
C ASP A 493 -13.21 2.09 12.06
N ALA A 494 -13.40 3.37 12.39
CA ALA A 494 -14.19 4.32 11.59
C ALA A 494 -13.44 4.85 10.35
N ARG A 495 -12.20 4.42 10.12
CA ARG A 495 -11.31 4.90 9.05
C ARG A 495 -11.08 6.41 9.07
N ILE A 496 -11.10 7.03 10.23
CA ILE A 496 -10.84 8.45 10.43
C ILE A 496 -9.33 8.70 10.49
N ASN A 497 -8.88 9.76 9.84
CA ASN A 497 -7.47 10.14 9.88
C ASN A 497 -7.11 10.81 11.23
N ILE A 498 -6.33 10.11 12.04
CA ILE A 498 -5.92 10.56 13.37
C ILE A 498 -5.10 11.85 13.30
N HIS A 499 -4.26 12.03 12.28
CA HIS A 499 -3.43 13.25 12.14
C HIS A 499 -4.27 14.51 11.91
N THR A 500 -5.38 14.39 11.18
CA THR A 500 -6.28 15.52 10.92
C THR A 500 -7.07 15.91 12.17
N GLU A 501 -7.40 14.93 13.01
CA GLU A 501 -8.21 15.12 14.23
C GLU A 501 -7.38 15.18 15.52
N MET A 502 -6.05 15.32 15.41
CA MET A 502 -5.12 15.20 16.55
C MET A 502 -5.44 16.16 17.71
N ILE A 503 -5.77 17.41 17.41
CA ILE A 503 -6.08 18.42 18.45
C ILE A 503 -7.40 18.08 19.14
N ASN A 504 -8.41 17.69 18.37
CA ASN A 504 -9.72 17.31 18.93
C ASN A 504 -9.58 16.04 19.77
N LEU A 505 -8.86 15.04 19.25
CA LEU A 505 -8.54 13.82 19.97
C LEU A 505 -7.82 14.13 21.30
N TYR A 506 -6.83 15.02 21.27
CA TYR A 506 -6.07 15.39 22.46
C TYR A 506 -6.97 16.04 23.51
N LYS A 507 -7.83 16.99 23.13
CA LYS A 507 -8.79 17.64 24.04
C LYS A 507 -9.75 16.63 24.66
N GLU A 508 -10.35 15.75 23.87
CA GLU A 508 -11.29 14.74 24.35
C GLU A 508 -10.67 13.68 25.29
N ILE A 509 -9.36 13.47 25.23
CA ILE A 509 -8.64 12.58 26.16
C ILE A 509 -8.36 13.27 27.48
N LEU A 510 -8.26 14.59 27.47
CA LEU A 510 -8.02 15.41 28.66
C LEU A 510 -9.31 15.67 29.46
N ASP A 511 -10.48 15.72 28.81
CA ASP A 511 -11.79 15.76 29.46
C ASP A 511 -12.10 14.41 30.13
#